data_96b179c7e41f5579dc0a23b014467bee
#
_entry.id   96b179c7e41f5579dc0a23b014467bee
#
_cell.length_a   1.000
_cell.length_b   1.000
_cell.length_c   1.000
_cell.angle_alpha   90.00
_cell.angle_beta   90.00
_cell.angle_gamma   90.00
#
_symmetry.space_group_name_H-M   'P 1'
#
loop_
_entity.id
_entity.type
_entity.pdbx_description
1 polymer ?
#
loop_
_entity_poly.entity_id
_entity_poly.type
_entity_poly.pdbx_seq_one_letter_code
_entity_poly.pdbx_strand_id
1 'polypeptide(L)'
;IRLCHEFFKYIGMNTEEISFIKSWWSGGGNEGPCYEVCVRGVELATLVFIQYETLEDGSKKEIPIKVVDTGYGLERIAWITQGTPTAYDACFAPVVNKLMELTGVELNSKILSRNAEIAGMMDIEDIGDIKELRQQVADSLGISLDELLEFAEPMEAIYIIADHTRCLAFMLAD
;
A
#
# COMPACT_ATOMS: atom_id res chain seq x y z
N ILE A 1 17.12 10.34 4.94
CA ILE A 1 16.39 10.04 6.20
C ILE A 1 15.92 11.34 6.87
N ARG A 2 16.83 12.25 7.26
CA ARG A 2 16.45 13.46 8.00
C ARG A 2 15.39 14.31 7.26
N LEU A 3 15.56 14.57 5.96
CA LEU A 3 14.59 15.34 5.17
C LEU A 3 13.23 14.65 5.10
N CYS A 4 13.21 13.33 4.98
CA CYS A 4 11.97 12.56 5.00
C CYS A 4 11.26 12.68 6.36
N HIS A 5 11.99 12.55 7.45
CA HIS A 5 11.46 12.74 8.80
C HIS A 5 10.91 14.16 8.99
N GLU A 6 11.64 15.21 8.55
CA GLU A 6 11.20 16.60 8.60
C GLU A 6 9.94 16.83 7.74
N PHE A 7 9.84 16.18 6.56
CA PHE A 7 8.64 16.24 5.72
C PHE A 7 7.41 15.66 6.43
N PHE A 8 7.52 14.47 7.00
CA PHE A 8 6.41 13.87 7.74
C PHE A 8 5.98 14.71 8.96
N LYS A 9 6.96 15.29 9.67
CA LYS A 9 6.69 16.25 10.75
C LYS A 9 5.95 17.47 10.24
N TYR A 10 6.35 18.01 9.09
CA TYR A 10 5.75 19.21 8.48
C TYR A 10 4.27 18.99 8.12
N ILE A 11 3.94 17.81 7.60
CA ILE A 11 2.54 17.47 7.30
C ILE A 11 1.72 17.04 8.52
N GLY A 12 2.29 17.14 9.73
CA GLY A 12 1.58 16.93 10.99
C GLY A 12 1.54 15.50 11.49
N MET A 13 2.36 14.59 10.94
CA MET A 13 2.44 13.22 11.45
C MET A 13 3.22 13.15 12.77
N ASN A 14 2.82 12.22 13.64
CA ASN A 14 3.58 11.91 14.84
C ASN A 14 4.87 11.17 14.46
N THR A 15 6.01 11.86 14.58
CA THR A 15 7.30 11.32 14.17
C THR A 15 7.84 10.20 15.06
N GLU A 16 7.28 10.02 16.27
CA GLU A 16 7.62 8.90 17.15
C GLU A 16 7.06 7.55 16.66
N GLU A 17 6.06 7.60 15.78
CA GLU A 17 5.47 6.42 15.15
C GLU A 17 6.19 6.01 13.84
N ILE A 18 7.18 6.76 13.40
CA ILE A 18 7.91 6.49 12.15
C ILE A 18 9.02 5.47 12.41
N SER A 19 8.96 4.37 11.66
CA SER A 19 10.01 3.35 11.61
C SER A 19 10.76 3.42 10.28
N PHE A 20 12.09 3.30 10.33
CA PHE A 20 12.96 3.19 9.16
C PHE A 20 13.51 1.75 9.11
N ILE A 21 12.95 0.95 8.22
CA ILE A 21 13.32 -0.46 8.07
C ILE A 21 14.38 -0.56 6.98
N LYS A 22 15.54 -1.11 7.32
CA LYS A 22 16.62 -1.30 6.33
C LYS A 22 16.27 -2.45 5.41
N SER A 23 16.35 -2.20 4.11
CA SER A 23 16.06 -3.17 3.06
C SER A 23 17.02 -3.00 1.88
N TRP A 24 16.79 -3.74 0.79
CA TRP A 24 17.53 -3.66 -0.45
C TRP A 24 16.55 -3.52 -1.61
N TRP A 25 16.77 -2.53 -2.46
CA TRP A 25 15.94 -2.31 -3.63
C TRP A 25 16.69 -2.66 -4.91
N SER A 26 15.99 -3.29 -5.85
CA SER A 26 16.47 -3.57 -7.21
C SER A 26 15.36 -3.34 -8.21
N GLY A 27 15.62 -2.57 -9.25
CA GLY A 27 14.66 -2.27 -10.30
C GLY A 27 15.28 -1.48 -11.45
N GLY A 28 14.76 -1.68 -12.67
CA GLY A 28 15.19 -0.95 -13.85
C GLY A 28 16.68 -1.07 -14.18
N GLY A 29 17.34 -2.19 -13.82
CA GLY A 29 18.76 -2.39 -14.02
C GLY A 29 19.66 -1.66 -13.01
N ASN A 30 19.09 -1.12 -11.94
CA ASN A 30 19.82 -0.45 -10.86
C ASN A 30 19.47 -1.07 -9.51
N GLU A 31 20.35 -0.93 -8.54
CA GLU A 31 20.10 -1.44 -7.19
C GLU A 31 20.93 -0.70 -6.13
N GLY A 32 20.48 -0.85 -4.89
CA GLY A 32 21.16 -0.31 -3.73
C GLY A 32 20.44 -0.51 -2.42
N PRO A 33 21.09 -0.21 -1.29
CA PRO A 33 20.41 -0.24 0.00
C PRO A 33 19.29 0.80 0.03
N CYS A 34 18.20 0.46 0.72
CA CYS A 34 17.10 1.37 0.91
C CYS A 34 16.61 1.39 2.37
N TYR A 35 15.75 2.34 2.66
CA TYR A 35 14.93 2.36 3.86
C TYR A 35 13.47 2.44 3.47
N GLU A 36 12.69 1.50 3.95
CA GLU A 36 11.24 1.57 3.97
C GLU A 36 10.81 2.42 5.17
N VAL A 37 10.00 3.42 4.92
CA VAL A 37 9.51 4.35 5.93
C VAL A 37 8.09 4.00 6.28
N CYS A 38 7.90 3.40 7.45
CA CYS A 38 6.62 2.87 7.87
C CYS A 38 6.04 3.64 9.03
N VAL A 39 4.72 3.78 9.06
CA VAL A 39 3.95 4.29 10.18
C VAL A 39 2.82 3.32 10.48
N ARG A 40 2.75 2.80 11.69
CA ARG A 40 1.73 1.81 12.12
C ARG A 40 1.64 0.60 11.20
N GLY A 41 2.78 0.14 10.66
CA GLY A 41 2.84 -1.00 9.73
C GLY A 41 2.54 -0.66 8.26
N VAL A 42 2.18 0.58 7.93
CA VAL A 42 1.97 1.02 6.55
C VAL A 42 3.24 1.68 6.03
N GLU A 43 3.82 1.13 4.97
CA GLU A 43 4.92 1.75 4.24
C GLU A 43 4.42 2.99 3.50
N LEU A 44 4.97 4.16 3.84
CA LEU A 44 4.62 5.46 3.26
C LEU A 44 5.61 5.95 2.23
N ALA A 45 6.85 5.52 2.34
CA ALA A 45 7.92 5.91 1.41
C ALA A 45 9.03 4.88 1.37
N THR A 46 9.73 4.81 0.26
CA THR A 46 10.99 4.06 0.12
C THR A 46 12.11 5.05 -0.26
N LEU A 47 13.16 5.07 0.53
CA LEU A 47 14.35 5.91 0.31
C LEU A 47 15.46 5.03 -0.24
N VAL A 48 15.67 5.06 -1.56
CA VAL A 48 16.66 4.22 -2.24
C VAL A 48 17.96 4.98 -2.44
N PHE A 49 19.07 4.35 -2.10
CA PHE A 49 20.44 4.85 -2.32
C PHE A 49 21.09 4.01 -3.41
N ILE A 50 20.81 4.35 -4.67
CA ILE A 50 21.30 3.60 -5.82
C ILE A 50 22.83 3.69 -5.87
N GLN A 51 23.50 2.53 -5.89
CA GLN A 51 24.95 2.41 -5.88
C GLN A 51 25.48 1.53 -7.00
N TYR A 52 24.64 0.65 -7.56
CA TYR A 52 25.07 -0.36 -8.52
C TYR A 52 24.16 -0.36 -9.75
N GLU A 53 24.78 -0.66 -10.89
CA GLU A 53 24.14 -1.08 -12.13
C GLU A 53 24.20 -2.61 -12.21
N THR A 54 23.07 -3.26 -12.51
CA THR A 54 23.01 -4.70 -12.75
C THR A 54 23.28 -4.97 -14.22
N LEU A 55 24.35 -5.70 -14.53
CA LEU A 55 24.73 -6.04 -15.89
C LEU A 55 23.93 -7.23 -16.43
N GLU A 56 23.99 -7.47 -17.76
CA GLU A 56 23.25 -8.55 -18.42
C GLU A 56 23.60 -9.95 -17.88
N ASP A 57 24.83 -10.13 -17.39
CA ASP A 57 25.30 -11.38 -16.78
C ASP A 57 24.88 -11.53 -15.29
N GLY A 58 24.13 -10.57 -14.76
CA GLY A 58 23.69 -10.51 -13.36
C GLY A 58 24.76 -10.00 -12.40
N SER A 59 25.93 -9.62 -12.87
CA SER A 59 26.96 -9.01 -12.03
C SER A 59 26.61 -7.55 -11.72
N LYS A 60 27.19 -7.02 -10.64
CA LYS A 60 26.96 -5.66 -10.16
C LYS A 60 28.18 -4.79 -10.42
N LYS A 61 27.95 -3.62 -11.00
CA LYS A 61 28.97 -2.62 -11.22
C LYS A 61 28.64 -1.35 -10.43
N GLU A 62 29.57 -0.92 -9.59
CA GLU A 62 29.39 0.34 -8.85
C GLU A 62 29.31 1.53 -9.79
N ILE A 63 28.27 2.37 -9.62
CA ILE A 63 28.12 3.60 -10.40
C ILE A 63 28.92 4.74 -9.76
N PRO A 64 29.54 5.61 -10.56
CA PRO A 64 30.39 6.69 -10.05
C PRO A 64 29.59 7.80 -9.36
N ILE A 65 28.34 7.98 -9.72
CA ILE A 65 27.44 9.00 -9.18
C ILE A 65 26.54 8.34 -8.11
N LYS A 66 26.52 8.91 -6.93
CA LYS A 66 25.60 8.46 -5.87
C LYS A 66 24.23 9.10 -6.09
N VAL A 67 23.22 8.28 -6.30
CA VAL A 67 21.85 8.71 -6.55
C VAL A 67 20.97 8.38 -5.36
N VAL A 68 20.15 9.35 -4.97
CA VAL A 68 19.07 9.12 -4.01
C VAL A 68 17.76 9.20 -4.78
N ASP A 69 17.08 8.07 -4.90
CA ASP A 69 15.77 7.96 -5.49
C ASP A 69 14.74 7.72 -4.38
N THR A 70 13.67 8.50 -4.37
CA THR A 70 12.68 8.43 -3.29
C THR A 70 11.27 8.27 -3.86
N GLY A 71 10.61 7.18 -3.48
CA GLY A 71 9.21 6.96 -3.76
C GLY A 71 8.34 7.30 -2.54
N TYR A 72 7.34 8.17 -2.72
CA TYR A 72 6.35 8.47 -1.68
C TYR A 72 4.99 7.99 -2.14
N GLY A 73 4.34 7.15 -1.32
CA GLY A 73 3.00 6.66 -1.57
C GLY A 73 1.96 7.72 -1.23
N LEU A 74 1.61 8.61 -2.17
CA LEU A 74 0.65 9.69 -1.95
C LEU A 74 -0.68 9.17 -1.43
N GLU A 75 -1.18 8.09 -2.01
CA GLU A 75 -2.43 7.44 -1.62
C GLU A 75 -2.35 6.85 -0.19
N ARG A 76 -1.21 6.25 0.16
CA ARG A 76 -0.98 5.72 1.51
C ARG A 76 -0.88 6.84 2.55
N ILE A 77 -0.22 7.95 2.21
CA ILE A 77 -0.15 9.15 3.06
C ILE A 77 -1.54 9.73 3.26
N ALA A 78 -2.32 9.88 2.19
CA ALA A 78 -3.71 10.35 2.26
C ALA A 78 -4.56 9.43 3.15
N TRP A 79 -4.43 8.13 2.98
CA TRP A 79 -5.15 7.15 3.76
C TRP A 79 -4.86 7.28 5.27
N ILE A 80 -3.57 7.26 5.65
CA ILE A 80 -3.20 7.26 7.07
C ILE A 80 -3.53 8.59 7.77
N THR A 81 -3.48 9.70 7.01
CA THR A 81 -3.79 11.04 7.54
C THR A 81 -5.29 11.29 7.65
N GLN A 82 -6.10 10.69 6.78
CA GLN A 82 -7.55 10.80 6.82
C GLN A 82 -8.21 9.76 7.74
N GLY A 83 -7.53 8.64 7.99
CA GLY A 83 -8.05 7.57 8.86
C GLY A 83 -9.25 6.84 8.27
N THR A 84 -9.36 6.77 6.93
CA THR A 84 -10.41 6.03 6.24
C THR A 84 -10.16 4.51 6.32
N PRO A 85 -11.20 3.66 6.12
CA PRO A 85 -11.02 2.21 6.15
C PRO A 85 -10.00 1.68 5.16
N THR A 86 -9.95 2.27 3.95
CA THR A 86 -8.97 1.92 2.91
C THR A 86 -8.39 3.15 2.23
N ALA A 87 -7.28 2.96 1.51
CA ALA A 87 -6.71 4.01 0.65
C ALA A 87 -7.66 4.42 -0.48
N TYR A 88 -8.50 3.50 -0.94
CA TYR A 88 -9.50 3.78 -1.98
C TYR A 88 -10.59 4.74 -1.48
N ASP A 89 -11.02 4.59 -0.22
CA ASP A 89 -11.96 5.52 0.41
C ASP A 89 -11.35 6.91 0.58
N ALA A 90 -10.04 7.00 0.84
CA ALA A 90 -9.35 8.28 0.93
C ALA A 90 -9.21 8.99 -0.42
N CYS A 91 -8.90 8.25 -1.50
CA CYS A 91 -8.49 8.82 -2.78
C CYS A 91 -9.62 8.86 -3.81
N PHE A 92 -10.57 7.90 -3.75
CA PHE A 92 -11.60 7.69 -4.76
C PHE A 92 -13.02 7.72 -4.19
N ALA A 93 -13.24 8.31 -3.02
CA ALA A 93 -14.53 8.30 -2.34
C ALA A 93 -15.74 8.63 -3.26
N PRO A 94 -15.71 9.64 -4.14
CA PRO A 94 -16.85 9.93 -5.02
C PRO A 94 -17.15 8.78 -5.99
N VAL A 95 -16.12 8.10 -6.52
CA VAL A 95 -16.29 6.97 -7.45
C VAL A 95 -16.76 5.73 -6.69
N VAL A 96 -16.14 5.41 -5.56
CA VAL A 96 -16.52 4.30 -4.68
C VAL A 96 -17.97 4.43 -4.26
N ASN A 97 -18.37 5.60 -3.75
CA ASN A 97 -19.76 5.87 -3.33
C ASN A 97 -20.75 5.71 -4.48
N LYS A 98 -20.39 6.18 -5.68
CA LYS A 98 -21.26 6.03 -6.86
C LYS A 98 -21.41 4.59 -7.30
N LEU A 99 -20.34 3.80 -7.24
CA LEU A 99 -20.36 2.37 -7.53
C LEU A 99 -21.22 1.61 -6.49
N MET A 100 -21.08 1.92 -5.22
CA MET A 100 -21.91 1.34 -4.15
C MET A 100 -23.39 1.67 -4.35
N GLU A 101 -23.73 2.93 -4.70
CA GLU A 101 -25.10 3.32 -5.02
C GLU A 101 -25.68 2.53 -6.21
N LEU A 102 -24.88 2.32 -7.26
CA LEU A 102 -25.32 1.61 -8.47
C LEU A 102 -25.45 0.10 -8.28
N THR A 103 -24.61 -0.48 -7.44
CA THR A 103 -24.54 -1.96 -7.24
C THR A 103 -25.37 -2.43 -6.04
N GLY A 104 -25.68 -1.53 -5.11
CA GLY A 104 -26.33 -1.89 -3.84
C GLY A 104 -25.38 -2.57 -2.84
N VAL A 105 -24.08 -2.59 -3.10
CA VAL A 105 -23.08 -3.13 -2.17
C VAL A 105 -22.93 -2.18 -1.00
N GLU A 106 -23.00 -2.72 0.22
CA GLU A 106 -22.87 -1.96 1.45
C GLU A 106 -21.48 -2.14 2.07
N LEU A 107 -20.93 -1.06 2.60
CA LEU A 107 -19.65 -1.06 3.30
C LEU A 107 -19.80 -1.68 4.70
N ASN A 108 -19.00 -2.70 5.01
CA ASN A 108 -18.86 -3.22 6.36
C ASN A 108 -17.52 -2.82 6.97
N SER A 109 -17.52 -1.70 7.68
CA SER A 109 -16.29 -1.14 8.28
C SER A 109 -15.62 -2.09 9.27
N LYS A 110 -16.38 -2.95 9.95
CA LYS A 110 -15.84 -3.93 10.91
C LYS A 110 -15.00 -4.99 10.20
N ILE A 111 -15.49 -5.52 9.07
CA ILE A 111 -14.76 -6.50 8.26
C ILE A 111 -13.52 -5.85 7.65
N LEU A 112 -13.67 -4.65 7.06
CA LEU A 112 -12.55 -3.93 6.43
C LEU A 112 -11.45 -3.60 7.44
N SER A 113 -11.81 -3.07 8.62
CA SER A 113 -10.84 -2.74 9.65
C SER A 113 -10.11 -3.98 10.16
N ARG A 114 -10.82 -5.09 10.34
CA ARG A 114 -10.20 -6.33 10.81
C ARG A 114 -9.29 -6.95 9.75
N ASN A 115 -9.70 -6.90 8.49
CA ASN A 115 -8.87 -7.33 7.37
C ASN A 115 -7.57 -6.51 7.30
N ALA A 116 -7.67 -5.19 7.41
CA ALA A 116 -6.51 -4.30 7.40
C ALA A 116 -5.57 -4.54 8.60
N GLU A 117 -6.12 -4.77 9.79
CA GLU A 117 -5.35 -5.06 11.00
C GLU A 117 -4.56 -6.37 10.85
N ILE A 118 -5.19 -7.45 10.40
CA ILE A 118 -4.52 -8.75 10.23
C ILE A 118 -3.49 -8.68 9.10
N ALA A 119 -3.85 -8.09 7.95
CA ALA A 119 -2.93 -7.91 6.83
C ALA A 119 -1.69 -7.08 7.21
N GLY A 120 -1.85 -6.08 8.08
CA GLY A 120 -0.74 -5.27 8.59
C GLY A 120 0.17 -5.98 9.59
N MET A 121 -0.25 -7.11 10.15
CA MET A 121 0.56 -7.92 11.06
C MET A 121 1.33 -9.04 10.36
N MET A 122 0.99 -9.34 9.11
CA MET A 122 1.58 -10.44 8.34
C MET A 122 2.63 -9.89 7.38
N ASP A 123 3.77 -10.58 7.30
CA ASP A 123 4.73 -10.31 6.25
C ASP A 123 4.19 -10.87 4.93
N ILE A 124 4.14 -10.00 3.90
CA ILE A 124 3.63 -10.39 2.57
C ILE A 124 4.48 -11.51 1.95
N GLU A 125 5.77 -11.55 2.27
CA GLU A 125 6.67 -12.62 1.80
C GLU A 125 6.39 -13.97 2.48
N ASP A 126 5.84 -13.96 3.69
CA ASP A 126 5.46 -15.15 4.46
C ASP A 126 4.03 -15.63 4.16
N ILE A 127 3.18 -14.78 3.55
CA ILE A 127 1.82 -15.15 3.15
C ILE A 127 1.89 -15.94 1.83
N GLY A 128 2.12 -17.23 1.94
CA GLY A 128 2.12 -18.13 0.79
C GLY A 128 0.77 -18.27 0.07
N ASP A 129 -0.35 -17.92 0.73
CA ASP A 129 -1.69 -18.01 0.19
C ASP A 129 -2.64 -16.95 0.80
N ILE A 130 -3.20 -16.09 -0.05
CA ILE A 130 -4.22 -15.09 0.31
C ILE A 130 -5.46 -15.73 0.96
N LYS A 131 -5.71 -17.01 0.69
CA LYS A 131 -6.80 -17.79 1.29
C LYS A 131 -6.57 -18.03 2.78
N GLU A 132 -5.32 -18.25 3.19
CA GLU A 132 -4.99 -18.40 4.61
C GLU A 132 -5.21 -17.08 5.38
N LEU A 133 -4.84 -15.95 4.80
CA LEU A 133 -5.15 -14.63 5.37
C LEU A 133 -6.66 -14.44 5.56
N ARG A 134 -7.45 -14.73 4.53
CA ARG A 134 -8.91 -14.62 4.58
C ARG A 134 -9.53 -15.54 5.62
N GLN A 135 -9.00 -16.75 5.79
CA GLN A 135 -9.45 -17.67 6.85
C GLN A 135 -9.16 -17.09 8.24
N GLN A 136 -7.98 -16.54 8.48
CA GLN A 136 -7.65 -15.91 9.77
C GLN A 136 -8.55 -14.70 10.06
N VAL A 137 -8.90 -13.90 9.05
CA VAL A 137 -9.87 -12.81 9.20
C VAL A 137 -11.25 -13.34 9.59
N ALA A 138 -11.76 -14.34 8.88
CA ALA A 138 -13.05 -14.97 9.15
C ALA A 138 -13.10 -15.54 10.58
N ASP A 139 -12.09 -16.31 10.96
CA ASP A 139 -11.98 -16.90 12.31
C ASP A 139 -11.97 -15.83 13.41
N SER A 140 -11.26 -14.73 13.20
CA SER A 140 -11.15 -13.62 14.15
C SER A 140 -12.47 -12.85 14.32
N LEU A 141 -13.33 -12.87 13.30
CA LEU A 141 -14.66 -12.26 13.31
C LEU A 141 -15.74 -13.21 13.78
N GLY A 142 -15.44 -14.53 13.88
CA GLY A 142 -16.40 -15.57 14.23
C GLY A 142 -17.43 -15.82 13.13
N ILE A 143 -17.06 -15.62 11.86
CA ILE A 143 -17.88 -15.88 10.67
C ILE A 143 -17.23 -16.97 9.81
N SER A 144 -17.99 -17.55 8.89
CA SER A 144 -17.44 -18.49 7.91
C SER A 144 -16.61 -17.77 6.83
N LEU A 145 -15.74 -18.51 6.16
CA LEU A 145 -15.01 -17.99 5.01
C LEU A 145 -15.96 -17.55 3.88
N ASP A 146 -17.03 -18.30 3.66
CA ASP A 146 -18.01 -17.97 2.62
C ASP A 146 -18.73 -16.64 2.93
N GLU A 147 -19.13 -16.40 4.18
CA GLU A 147 -19.70 -15.12 4.61
C GLU A 147 -18.71 -13.96 4.46
N LEU A 148 -17.42 -14.19 4.73
CA LEU A 148 -16.39 -13.17 4.47
C LEU A 148 -16.28 -12.85 2.99
N LEU A 149 -16.27 -13.87 2.11
CA LEU A 149 -16.11 -13.71 0.66
C LEU A 149 -17.32 -13.04 0.02
N GLU A 150 -18.55 -13.36 0.47
CA GLU A 150 -19.77 -12.68 0.03
C GLU A 150 -19.69 -11.15 0.20
N PHE A 151 -18.98 -10.68 1.21
CA PHE A 151 -18.72 -9.26 1.43
C PHE A 151 -17.47 -8.76 0.70
N ALA A 152 -16.35 -9.50 0.79
CA ALA A 152 -15.04 -9.03 0.35
C ALA A 152 -14.94 -8.93 -1.19
N GLU A 153 -15.44 -9.92 -1.92
CA GLU A 153 -15.32 -9.97 -3.37
C GLU A 153 -16.04 -8.81 -4.09
N PRO A 154 -17.30 -8.44 -3.73
CA PRO A 154 -17.93 -7.27 -4.32
C PRO A 154 -17.20 -5.95 -3.99
N MET A 155 -16.67 -5.81 -2.78
CA MET A 155 -15.91 -4.62 -2.39
C MET A 155 -14.57 -4.52 -3.11
N GLU A 156 -13.85 -5.62 -3.26
CA GLU A 156 -12.63 -5.68 -4.07
C GLU A 156 -12.89 -5.27 -5.52
N ALA A 157 -13.99 -5.74 -6.12
CA ALA A 157 -14.40 -5.35 -7.47
C ALA A 157 -14.68 -3.84 -7.57
N ILE A 158 -15.36 -3.24 -6.58
CA ILE A 158 -15.60 -1.79 -6.53
C ILE A 158 -14.28 -1.02 -6.49
N TYR A 159 -13.33 -1.42 -5.65
CA TYR A 159 -12.03 -0.76 -5.54
C TYR A 159 -11.20 -0.88 -6.81
N ILE A 160 -11.19 -2.07 -7.43
CA ILE A 160 -10.52 -2.30 -8.72
C ILE A 160 -11.11 -1.39 -9.80
N ILE A 161 -12.44 -1.31 -9.91
CA ILE A 161 -13.11 -0.44 -10.88
C ILE A 161 -12.79 1.03 -10.62
N ALA A 162 -12.79 1.47 -9.36
CA ALA A 162 -12.48 2.86 -9.00
C ALA A 162 -11.06 3.25 -9.44
N ASP A 163 -10.06 2.41 -9.15
CA ASP A 163 -8.67 2.65 -9.54
C ASP A 163 -8.47 2.62 -11.06
N HIS A 164 -9.00 1.59 -11.73
CA HIS A 164 -8.88 1.45 -13.19
C HIS A 164 -9.61 2.57 -13.94
N THR A 165 -10.73 3.06 -13.42
CA THR A 165 -11.47 4.19 -14.01
C THR A 165 -10.60 5.44 -14.06
N ARG A 166 -9.83 5.72 -13.00
CA ARG A 166 -8.87 6.84 -13.00
C ARG A 166 -7.79 6.64 -14.08
N CYS A 167 -7.18 5.46 -14.12
CA CYS A 167 -6.15 5.16 -15.12
C CYS A 167 -6.70 5.32 -16.55
N LEU A 168 -7.88 4.79 -16.82
CA LEU A 168 -8.54 4.93 -18.12
C LEU A 168 -8.86 6.38 -18.46
N ALA A 169 -9.32 7.18 -17.49
CA ALA A 169 -9.58 8.60 -17.71
C ALA A 169 -8.32 9.35 -18.15
N PHE A 170 -7.17 9.04 -17.55
CA PHE A 170 -5.89 9.62 -17.98
C PHE A 170 -5.45 9.14 -19.36
N MET A 171 -5.58 7.85 -19.64
CA MET A 171 -5.18 7.27 -20.93
C MET A 171 -6.04 7.72 -22.10
N LEU A 172 -7.29 8.10 -21.85
CA LEU A 172 -8.28 8.51 -22.87
C LEU A 172 -8.46 10.04 -22.93
N ALA A 173 -7.69 10.82 -22.16
CA ALA A 173 -7.84 12.26 -22.03
C ALA A 173 -7.13 13.08 -23.13
N ASP A 174 -6.74 12.49 -24.26
CA ASP A 174 -6.12 13.17 -25.42
C ASP A 174 -7.17 13.88 -26.30
#